data_dfcff4b1d6ab422f3bb604b9dae633ac
#
_entry.id   dfcff4b1d6ab422f3bb604b9dae633ac
#
_cell.length_a   1.000
_cell.length_b   1.000
_cell.length_c   1.000
_cell.angle_alpha   90.00
_cell.angle_beta   90.00
_cell.angle_gamma   90.00
#
_symmetry.space_group_name_H-M   'P 1'
#
loop_
_entity.id
_entity.type
_entity.pdbx_description
1 polymer ?
#
loop_
_entity_poly.entity_id
_entity_poly.type
_entity_poly.pdbx_seq_one_letter_code
_entity_poly.pdbx_strand_id
1 'polypeptide(L)'
;MKKLKLRIAGIPAVLYGERSRCAYLYVHGKNGCKEEAERFARTACEQGWQVLAVDLPQHGERKSSTKQLLPWVAVPELQAVYTRMLPVWKHVRVYGVSIGGWLVMQALQEQRPEKTLLVSPVVDMEALITGMMRQANVTETQLQQAGKIPTEMGETLSWPYLCWVREHPLRWKAPTQVLYGAQDALTGWDAMDRFRRGSGARLTILEEGEHWLHTPTQLAALQGWEQANL
;
A
#
# COMPACT_ATOMS: atom_id res chain seq x y z
N MET A 1 -17.85 16.83 -4.33
CA MET A 1 -16.74 16.52 -3.37
C MET A 1 -15.65 17.56 -3.56
N LYS A 2 -15.26 18.25 -2.48
CA LYS A 2 -14.15 19.23 -2.50
C LYS A 2 -12.82 18.51 -2.73
N LYS A 3 -11.92 19.13 -3.48
CA LYS A 3 -10.58 18.61 -3.79
C LYS A 3 -9.54 19.71 -3.62
N LEU A 4 -8.56 19.49 -2.77
CA LEU A 4 -7.51 20.45 -2.47
C LEU A 4 -6.13 19.81 -2.70
N LYS A 5 -5.33 20.36 -3.60
CA LYS A 5 -3.92 20.00 -3.77
C LYS A 5 -3.09 20.70 -2.68
N LEU A 6 -2.20 19.97 -2.04
CA LEU A 6 -1.34 20.48 -0.98
C LEU A 6 -0.01 19.71 -0.91
N ARG A 7 0.83 20.10 0.04
CA ARG A 7 2.00 19.29 0.44
C ARG A 7 1.90 18.98 1.93
N ILE A 8 2.18 17.74 2.29
CA ILE A 8 2.29 17.31 3.68
C ILE A 8 3.65 16.67 3.90
N ALA A 9 4.38 17.10 4.93
CA ALA A 9 5.78 16.71 5.14
C ALA A 9 6.66 16.90 3.88
N GLY A 10 6.35 17.91 3.03
CA GLY A 10 7.03 18.16 1.76
C GLY A 10 6.59 17.26 0.60
N ILE A 11 5.70 16.29 0.83
CA ILE A 11 5.23 15.32 -0.16
C ILE A 11 3.98 15.85 -0.86
N PRO A 12 3.88 15.77 -2.21
CA PRO A 12 2.67 16.12 -2.92
C PRO A 12 1.50 15.27 -2.46
N ALA A 13 0.38 15.92 -2.19
CA ALA A 13 -0.82 15.30 -1.66
C ALA A 13 -2.08 15.92 -2.25
N VAL A 14 -3.18 15.18 -2.16
CA VAL A 14 -4.53 15.68 -2.43
C VAL A 14 -5.43 15.32 -1.26
N LEU A 15 -6.20 16.29 -0.80
CA LEU A 15 -7.22 16.13 0.22
C LEU A 15 -8.60 16.21 -0.42
N TYR A 16 -9.39 15.18 -0.24
CA TYR A 16 -10.78 15.10 -0.67
C TYR A 16 -11.75 15.25 0.50
N GLY A 17 -12.90 15.84 0.24
CA GLY A 17 -14.01 15.97 1.19
C GLY A 17 -14.08 17.32 1.88
N GLU A 18 -15.24 17.58 2.49
CA GLU A 18 -15.46 18.75 3.33
C GLU A 18 -14.77 18.57 4.70
N ARG A 19 -14.61 19.68 5.44
CA ARG A 19 -13.93 19.65 6.75
C ARG A 19 -14.57 18.61 7.66
N SER A 20 -13.77 17.69 8.18
CA SER A 20 -14.17 16.60 9.06
C SER A 20 -13.15 16.40 10.19
N ARG A 21 -13.56 15.70 11.25
CA ARG A 21 -12.67 15.22 12.32
C ARG A 21 -12.09 13.83 12.01
N CYS A 22 -12.51 13.24 10.89
CA CYS A 22 -12.19 11.88 10.47
C CYS A 22 -11.48 11.92 9.12
N ALA A 23 -10.36 11.19 8.98
CA ALA A 23 -9.66 11.08 7.70
C ALA A 23 -9.07 9.69 7.48
N TYR A 24 -8.96 9.34 6.20
CA TYR A 24 -8.14 8.23 5.72
C TYR A 24 -6.83 8.74 5.14
N LEU A 25 -5.71 8.09 5.49
CA LEU A 25 -4.49 8.15 4.69
C LEU A 25 -4.59 7.10 3.59
N TYR A 26 -4.61 7.54 2.34
CA TYR A 26 -4.61 6.66 1.17
C TYR A 26 -3.22 6.56 0.55
N VAL A 27 -2.74 5.32 0.36
CA VAL A 27 -1.44 5.03 -0.25
C VAL A 27 -1.65 4.11 -1.46
N HIS A 28 -1.37 4.63 -2.64
CA HIS A 28 -1.54 3.94 -3.93
C HIS A 28 -0.54 2.79 -4.13
N GLY A 29 -0.81 1.93 -5.10
CA GLY A 29 0.07 0.85 -5.54
C GLY A 29 1.19 1.32 -6.48
N LYS A 30 1.99 0.37 -6.98
CA LYS A 30 2.99 0.63 -8.00
C LYS A 30 2.34 1.16 -9.28
N ASN A 31 3.01 2.08 -9.95
CA ASN A 31 2.54 2.80 -11.14
C ASN A 31 1.31 3.70 -10.92
N GLY A 32 0.80 3.78 -9.68
CA GLY A 32 -0.32 4.64 -9.33
C GLY A 32 0.06 6.10 -9.02
N CYS A 33 -0.90 6.84 -8.53
CA CYS A 33 -0.71 8.21 -8.03
C CYS A 33 -1.79 8.57 -7.00
N LYS A 34 -1.61 9.68 -6.30
CA LYS A 34 -2.57 10.17 -5.29
C LYS A 34 -3.98 10.41 -5.82
N GLU A 35 -4.12 10.68 -7.11
CA GLU A 35 -5.42 10.91 -7.75
C GLU A 35 -6.29 9.65 -7.83
N GLU A 36 -5.72 8.44 -7.77
CA GLU A 36 -6.48 7.18 -7.74
C GLU A 36 -7.37 7.06 -6.51
N ALA A 37 -7.04 7.79 -5.44
CA ALA A 37 -7.87 7.87 -4.24
C ALA A 37 -9.26 8.47 -4.52
N GLU A 38 -9.48 9.17 -5.64
CA GLU A 38 -10.74 9.87 -5.92
C GLU A 38 -11.94 8.91 -5.94
N ARG A 39 -11.76 7.68 -6.44
CA ARG A 39 -12.82 6.67 -6.43
C ARG A 39 -13.23 6.31 -4.99
N PHE A 40 -12.28 5.92 -4.14
CA PHE A 40 -12.52 5.64 -2.73
C PHE A 40 -13.05 6.86 -1.98
N ALA A 41 -12.51 8.04 -2.28
CA ALA A 41 -12.89 9.29 -1.63
C ALA A 41 -14.36 9.65 -1.86
N ARG A 42 -14.97 9.30 -3.00
CA ARG A 42 -16.41 9.52 -3.23
C ARG A 42 -17.23 8.79 -2.16
N THR A 43 -16.96 7.51 -1.96
CA THR A 43 -17.65 6.69 -0.95
C THR A 43 -17.35 7.15 0.49
N ALA A 44 -16.09 7.43 0.80
CA ALA A 44 -15.68 7.84 2.13
C ALA A 44 -16.26 9.22 2.53
N CYS A 45 -16.30 10.18 1.59
CA CYS A 45 -16.82 11.52 1.85
C CYS A 45 -18.34 11.53 2.08
N GLU A 46 -19.10 10.64 1.44
CA GLU A 46 -20.54 10.46 1.71
C GLU A 46 -20.80 10.02 3.16
N GLN A 47 -19.84 9.35 3.80
CA GLN A 47 -19.88 8.94 5.19
C GLN A 47 -19.16 9.91 6.14
N GLY A 48 -18.84 11.12 5.67
CA GLY A 48 -18.25 12.17 6.50
C GLY A 48 -16.74 12.06 6.73
N TRP A 49 -16.01 11.19 5.97
CA TRP A 49 -14.56 11.07 6.03
C TRP A 49 -13.89 11.96 5.00
N GLN A 50 -12.78 12.58 5.38
CA GLN A 50 -11.84 13.12 4.39
C GLN A 50 -10.87 12.01 3.93
N VAL A 51 -10.31 12.16 2.74
CA VAL A 51 -9.26 11.26 2.24
C VAL A 51 -8.06 12.09 1.84
N LEU A 52 -6.94 11.88 2.55
CA LEU A 52 -5.64 12.45 2.22
C LEU A 52 -4.83 11.39 1.47
N ALA A 53 -4.54 11.63 0.21
CA ALA A 53 -3.71 10.76 -0.61
C ALA A 53 -2.38 11.41 -0.94
N VAL A 54 -1.31 10.63 -0.96
CA VAL A 54 0.07 11.10 -1.22
C VAL A 54 0.68 10.37 -2.39
N ASP A 55 1.61 11.03 -3.10
CA ASP A 55 2.45 10.37 -4.11
C ASP A 55 3.65 9.68 -3.46
N LEU A 56 3.81 8.39 -3.71
CA LEU A 56 5.01 7.64 -3.36
C LEU A 56 6.24 8.15 -4.16
N PRO A 57 7.48 7.89 -3.70
CA PRO A 57 8.67 8.21 -4.49
C PRO A 57 8.59 7.65 -5.92
N GLN A 58 9.02 8.42 -6.90
CA GLN A 58 8.97 8.13 -8.35
C GLN A 58 7.55 7.96 -8.95
N HIS A 59 6.51 8.40 -8.24
CA HIS A 59 5.11 8.34 -8.72
C HIS A 59 4.45 9.72 -8.76
N GLY A 60 3.38 9.83 -9.54
CA GLY A 60 2.60 11.06 -9.64
C GLY A 60 3.45 12.30 -9.96
N GLU A 61 3.36 13.35 -9.16
CA GLU A 61 4.17 14.56 -9.29
C GLU A 61 5.66 14.35 -8.96
N ARG A 62 6.03 13.17 -8.46
CA ARG A 62 7.40 12.81 -8.10
C ARG A 62 8.11 11.91 -9.12
N LYS A 63 7.54 11.71 -10.33
CA LYS A 63 8.11 10.84 -11.37
C LYS A 63 9.56 11.16 -11.72
N SER A 64 9.92 12.45 -11.76
CA SER A 64 11.29 12.92 -12.04
C SER A 64 12.16 13.06 -10.79
N SER A 65 11.69 12.66 -9.62
CA SER A 65 12.45 12.74 -8.38
C SER A 65 13.66 11.79 -8.39
N THR A 66 14.77 12.23 -7.82
CA THR A 66 15.94 11.39 -7.56
C THR A 66 15.69 10.36 -6.44
N LYS A 67 14.69 10.59 -5.60
CA LYS A 67 14.27 9.65 -4.55
C LYS A 67 13.58 8.46 -5.16
N GLN A 68 14.20 7.30 -5.09
CA GLN A 68 13.65 6.04 -5.58
C GLN A 68 12.59 5.46 -4.63
N LEU A 69 11.68 4.63 -5.15
CA LEU A 69 10.72 3.87 -4.35
C LEU A 69 11.45 2.74 -3.60
N LEU A 70 12.10 3.09 -2.53
CA LEU A 70 12.83 2.19 -1.65
C LEU A 70 12.23 2.26 -0.23
N PRO A 71 12.18 1.15 0.52
CA PRO A 71 11.52 1.14 1.82
C PRO A 71 12.15 2.12 2.81
N TRP A 72 13.47 2.27 2.83
CA TRP A 72 14.16 3.25 3.69
C TRP A 72 13.95 4.72 3.29
N VAL A 73 13.27 4.96 2.15
CA VAL A 73 12.80 6.29 1.73
C VAL A 73 11.31 6.44 2.01
N ALA A 74 10.49 5.50 1.55
CA ALA A 74 9.04 5.60 1.61
C ALA A 74 8.49 5.42 3.04
N VAL A 75 9.07 4.51 3.83
CA VAL A 75 8.61 4.24 5.21
C VAL A 75 8.72 5.48 6.10
N PRO A 76 9.88 6.16 6.25
CA PRO A 76 9.96 7.38 7.06
C PRO A 76 9.13 8.53 6.49
N GLU A 77 8.95 8.62 5.17
CA GLU A 77 8.05 9.63 4.57
C GLU A 77 6.58 9.39 4.97
N LEU A 78 6.09 8.15 4.93
CA LEU A 78 4.74 7.80 5.36
C LEU A 78 4.54 7.99 6.87
N GLN A 79 5.54 7.70 7.69
CA GLN A 79 5.53 8.00 9.12
C GLN A 79 5.37 9.51 9.36
N ALA A 80 6.14 10.34 8.64
CA ALA A 80 6.05 11.78 8.76
C ALA A 80 4.69 12.32 8.32
N VAL A 81 4.09 11.77 7.25
CA VAL A 81 2.73 12.11 6.82
C VAL A 81 1.72 11.77 7.91
N TYR A 82 1.72 10.54 8.41
CA TYR A 82 0.79 10.08 9.44
C TYR A 82 0.90 10.92 10.72
N THR A 83 2.13 11.20 11.17
CA THR A 83 2.37 12.05 12.34
C THR A 83 1.79 13.47 12.17
N ARG A 84 1.85 14.03 10.94
CA ARG A 84 1.25 15.34 10.64
C ARG A 84 -0.29 15.30 10.57
N MET A 85 -0.89 14.13 10.37
CA MET A 85 -2.33 13.96 10.38
C MET A 85 -2.92 13.95 11.80
N LEU A 86 -2.24 13.36 12.78
CA LEU A 86 -2.76 13.15 14.13
C LEU A 86 -3.23 14.43 14.85
N PRO A 87 -2.55 15.61 14.77
CA PRO A 87 -3.05 16.82 15.38
C PRO A 87 -4.22 17.49 14.61
N VAL A 88 -4.45 17.08 13.36
CA VAL A 88 -5.50 17.68 12.49
C VAL A 88 -6.81 16.90 12.58
N TRP A 89 -6.74 15.58 12.60
CA TRP A 89 -7.91 14.68 12.62
C TRP A 89 -7.95 13.85 13.90
N LYS A 90 -9.12 13.82 14.54
CA LYS A 90 -9.32 13.02 15.76
C LYS A 90 -9.28 11.51 15.45
N HIS A 91 -9.82 11.13 14.31
CA HIS A 91 -9.89 9.74 13.85
C HIS A 91 -9.12 9.61 12.55
N VAL A 92 -8.04 8.83 12.58
CA VAL A 92 -7.19 8.56 11.41
C VAL A 92 -7.19 7.07 11.11
N ARG A 93 -7.65 6.73 9.91
CA ARG A 93 -7.65 5.38 9.35
C ARG A 93 -6.72 5.32 8.14
N VAL A 94 -6.46 4.13 7.65
CA VAL A 94 -5.51 3.90 6.57
C VAL A 94 -6.14 3.07 5.47
N TYR A 95 -5.80 3.40 4.22
CA TYR A 95 -6.14 2.64 3.03
C TYR A 95 -4.88 2.42 2.21
N GLY A 96 -4.54 1.17 1.90
CA GLY A 96 -3.33 0.83 1.15
C GLY A 96 -3.61 -0.15 0.02
N VAL A 97 -2.98 0.09 -1.14
CA VAL A 97 -3.11 -0.77 -2.32
C VAL A 97 -1.78 -1.43 -2.62
N SER A 98 -1.76 -2.75 -2.83
CA SER A 98 -0.58 -3.51 -3.28
C SER A 98 0.67 -3.19 -2.44
N ILE A 99 1.76 -2.74 -3.07
CA ILE A 99 2.99 -2.31 -2.39
C ILE A 99 2.75 -1.13 -1.44
N GLY A 100 1.80 -0.22 -1.75
CA GLY A 100 1.41 0.86 -0.84
C GLY A 100 0.83 0.34 0.47
N GLY A 101 0.10 -0.78 0.44
CA GLY A 101 -0.36 -1.51 1.61
C GLY A 101 0.81 -2.01 2.46
N TRP A 102 1.82 -2.63 1.84
CA TRP A 102 3.02 -3.10 2.54
C TRP A 102 3.82 -1.94 3.15
N LEU A 103 4.05 -0.88 2.38
CA LEU A 103 4.81 0.29 2.85
C LEU A 103 4.12 0.99 4.03
N VAL A 104 2.80 1.14 3.99
CA VAL A 104 2.09 1.78 5.09
C VAL A 104 2.05 0.89 6.32
N MET A 105 1.94 -0.43 6.16
CA MET A 105 2.06 -1.36 7.29
C MET A 105 3.45 -1.30 7.92
N GLN A 106 4.53 -1.28 7.12
CA GLN A 106 5.89 -1.09 7.62
C GLN A 106 6.07 0.24 8.37
N ALA A 107 5.47 1.31 7.82
CA ALA A 107 5.58 2.64 8.43
C ALA A 107 4.82 2.75 9.77
N LEU A 108 3.69 2.06 9.91
CA LEU A 108 2.74 2.32 11.00
C LEU A 108 2.52 1.13 11.96
N GLN A 109 3.32 0.07 11.88
CA GLN A 109 3.13 -1.11 12.74
C GLN A 109 3.24 -0.79 14.25
N GLU A 110 4.02 0.22 14.62
CA GLU A 110 4.13 0.67 16.02
C GLU A 110 3.04 1.68 16.42
N GLN A 111 2.46 2.42 15.45
CA GLN A 111 1.43 3.42 15.68
C GLN A 111 0.01 2.84 15.81
N ARG A 112 -0.24 1.67 15.26
CA ARG A 112 -1.51 0.93 15.31
C ARG A 112 -2.73 1.79 14.95
N PRO A 113 -2.91 2.20 13.68
CA PRO A 113 -4.08 2.99 13.26
C PRO A 113 -5.40 2.31 13.65
N GLU A 114 -6.45 3.11 13.89
CA GLU A 114 -7.76 2.64 14.37
C GLU A 114 -8.39 1.56 13.45
N LYS A 115 -8.17 1.69 12.16
CA LYS A 115 -8.65 0.76 11.14
C LYS A 115 -7.79 0.88 9.89
N THR A 116 -7.57 -0.26 9.24
CA THR A 116 -6.84 -0.32 7.98
C THR A 116 -7.63 -1.11 6.95
N LEU A 117 -7.77 -0.56 5.75
CA LEU A 117 -8.32 -1.21 4.57
C LEU A 117 -7.18 -1.50 3.60
N LEU A 118 -7.06 -2.74 3.18
CA LEU A 118 -6.01 -3.16 2.25
C LEU A 118 -6.64 -3.84 1.02
N VAL A 119 -6.23 -3.42 -0.15
CA VAL A 119 -6.67 -4.01 -1.43
C VAL A 119 -5.48 -4.68 -2.09
N SER A 120 -5.58 -5.98 -2.33
CA SER A 120 -4.52 -6.81 -2.93
C SER A 120 -3.12 -6.50 -2.33
N PRO A 121 -2.95 -6.44 -1.00
CA PRO A 121 -1.69 -5.99 -0.41
C PRO A 121 -0.55 -6.98 -0.67
N VAL A 122 0.66 -6.47 -0.87
CA VAL A 122 1.86 -7.27 -0.63
C VAL A 122 1.98 -7.47 0.87
N VAL A 123 2.03 -8.71 1.34
CA VAL A 123 2.08 -9.05 2.77
C VAL A 123 3.36 -9.78 3.17
N ASP A 124 4.10 -10.28 2.17
CA ASP A 124 5.38 -10.97 2.32
C ASP A 124 6.33 -10.51 1.20
N MET A 125 7.05 -9.43 1.45
CA MET A 125 7.96 -8.84 0.46
C MET A 125 9.18 -9.72 0.19
N GLU A 126 9.65 -10.49 1.18
CA GLU A 126 10.75 -11.43 0.97
C GLU A 126 10.32 -12.55 0.02
N ALA A 127 9.13 -13.13 0.23
CA ALA A 127 8.59 -14.14 -0.67
C ALA A 127 8.40 -13.60 -2.09
N LEU A 128 7.95 -12.35 -2.23
CA LEU A 128 7.81 -11.70 -3.53
C LEU A 128 9.16 -11.54 -4.22
N ILE A 129 10.18 -10.99 -3.56
CA ILE A 129 11.51 -10.80 -4.12
C ILE A 129 12.15 -12.15 -4.50
N THR A 130 12.10 -13.13 -3.60
CA THR A 130 12.66 -14.46 -3.85
C THR A 130 11.89 -15.22 -4.95
N GLY A 131 10.59 -14.96 -5.10
CA GLY A 131 9.79 -15.43 -6.23
C GLY A 131 10.29 -14.86 -7.56
N MET A 132 10.50 -13.54 -7.62
CA MET A 132 11.08 -12.88 -8.81
C MET A 132 12.49 -13.38 -9.11
N MET A 133 13.32 -13.62 -8.10
CA MET A 133 14.67 -14.21 -8.28
C MET A 133 14.57 -15.59 -8.94
N ARG A 134 13.69 -16.47 -8.45
CA ARG A 134 13.47 -17.79 -9.05
C ARG A 134 13.02 -17.69 -10.51
N GLN A 135 12.08 -16.80 -10.80
CA GLN A 135 11.57 -16.59 -12.17
C GLN A 135 12.66 -16.05 -13.10
N ALA A 136 13.57 -15.22 -12.61
CA ALA A 136 14.70 -14.68 -13.36
C ALA A 136 15.94 -15.61 -13.37
N ASN A 137 15.88 -16.79 -12.73
CA ASN A 137 17.03 -17.68 -12.52
C ASN A 137 18.23 -17.00 -11.84
N VAL A 138 17.97 -16.12 -10.88
CA VAL A 138 18.98 -15.39 -10.11
C VAL A 138 19.12 -16.00 -8.72
N THR A 139 20.33 -16.42 -8.37
CA THR A 139 20.66 -16.90 -7.02
C THR A 139 20.97 -15.74 -6.07
N GLU A 140 20.87 -15.96 -4.76
CA GLU A 140 21.26 -14.95 -3.76
C GLU A 140 22.73 -14.54 -3.89
N THR A 141 23.62 -15.50 -4.15
CA THR A 141 25.05 -15.23 -4.35
C THR A 141 25.28 -14.29 -5.54
N GLN A 142 24.59 -14.53 -6.65
CA GLN A 142 24.67 -13.64 -7.82
C GLN A 142 24.15 -12.24 -7.51
N LEU A 143 22.99 -12.15 -6.82
CA LEU A 143 22.41 -10.87 -6.46
C LEU A 143 23.29 -10.11 -5.46
N GLN A 144 23.88 -10.81 -4.51
CA GLN A 144 24.82 -10.22 -3.53
C GLN A 144 26.06 -9.65 -4.21
N GLN A 145 26.66 -10.39 -5.13
CA GLN A 145 27.86 -9.96 -5.86
C GLN A 145 27.57 -8.78 -6.80
N ALA A 146 26.43 -8.80 -7.50
CA ALA A 146 26.05 -7.74 -8.44
C ALA A 146 25.44 -6.51 -7.77
N GLY A 147 24.89 -6.67 -6.55
CA GLY A 147 24.16 -5.63 -5.83
C GLY A 147 22.79 -5.34 -6.43
N LYS A 148 22.67 -5.22 -7.74
CA LYS A 148 21.42 -5.03 -8.50
C LYS A 148 21.46 -5.79 -9.81
N ILE A 149 20.35 -6.44 -10.16
CA ILE A 149 20.19 -7.19 -11.41
C ILE A 149 18.85 -6.78 -12.06
N PRO A 150 18.87 -6.09 -13.23
CA PRO A 150 17.67 -5.88 -14.02
C PRO A 150 17.11 -7.22 -14.51
N THR A 151 15.77 -7.35 -14.55
CA THR A 151 15.13 -8.55 -15.07
C THR A 151 14.31 -8.23 -16.30
N GLU A 152 14.04 -9.24 -17.13
CA GLU A 152 13.17 -9.14 -18.31
C GLU A 152 11.71 -8.79 -17.95
N MET A 153 11.31 -9.00 -16.69
CA MET A 153 10.00 -8.61 -16.15
C MET A 153 9.87 -7.10 -15.93
N GLY A 154 10.89 -6.29 -16.24
CA GLY A 154 10.91 -4.85 -16.02
C GLY A 154 11.19 -4.42 -14.57
N GLU A 155 11.45 -5.37 -13.67
CA GLU A 155 11.86 -5.12 -12.29
C GLU A 155 13.38 -5.23 -12.15
N THR A 156 13.93 -4.49 -11.18
CA THR A 156 15.34 -4.62 -10.80
C THR A 156 15.42 -5.28 -9.44
N LEU A 157 15.96 -6.49 -9.40
CA LEU A 157 16.32 -7.15 -8.15
C LEU A 157 17.41 -6.35 -7.44
N SER A 158 17.31 -6.21 -6.11
CA SER A 158 18.24 -5.41 -5.33
C SER A 158 18.63 -6.14 -4.05
N TRP A 159 19.93 -6.42 -3.91
CA TRP A 159 20.45 -7.05 -2.68
C TRP A 159 20.20 -6.19 -1.43
N PRO A 160 20.48 -4.87 -1.43
CA PRO A 160 20.15 -4.03 -0.28
C PRO A 160 18.65 -4.02 0.08
N TYR A 161 17.77 -4.13 -0.92
CA TYR A 161 16.32 -4.21 -0.66
C TYR A 161 15.97 -5.52 0.07
N LEU A 162 16.48 -6.65 -0.42
CA LEU A 162 16.26 -7.96 0.21
C LEU A 162 16.79 -8.00 1.64
N CYS A 163 18.01 -7.48 1.87
CA CYS A 163 18.59 -7.37 3.22
C CYS A 163 17.69 -6.53 4.13
N TRP A 164 17.25 -5.35 3.68
CA TRP A 164 16.38 -4.47 4.46
C TRP A 164 15.07 -5.17 4.86
N VAL A 165 14.47 -5.91 3.93
CA VAL A 165 13.22 -6.65 4.20
C VAL A 165 13.41 -7.71 5.28
N ARG A 166 14.54 -8.43 5.26
CA ARG A 166 14.89 -9.45 6.27
C ARG A 166 15.17 -8.84 7.65
N GLU A 167 15.78 -7.65 7.68
CA GLU A 167 16.06 -6.91 8.92
C GLU A 167 14.81 -6.24 9.51
N HIS A 168 13.78 -5.99 8.68
CA HIS A 168 12.55 -5.32 9.07
C HIS A 168 11.32 -6.20 8.82
N PRO A 169 11.15 -7.31 9.53
CA PRO A 169 10.00 -8.19 9.35
C PRO A 169 8.70 -7.47 9.69
N LEU A 170 7.67 -7.68 8.88
CA LEU A 170 6.35 -7.10 9.11
C LEU A 170 5.67 -7.75 10.33
N ARG A 171 5.34 -6.94 11.34
CA ARG A 171 4.68 -7.35 12.60
C ARG A 171 3.35 -6.62 12.80
N TRP A 172 2.49 -6.69 11.80
CA TRP A 172 1.25 -5.93 11.77
C TRP A 172 0.20 -6.49 12.74
N LYS A 173 -0.43 -5.59 13.54
CA LYS A 173 -1.43 -5.94 14.56
C LYS A 173 -2.62 -4.96 14.63
N ALA A 174 -2.66 -3.94 13.77
CA ALA A 174 -3.80 -3.01 13.77
C ALA A 174 -5.07 -3.69 13.19
N PRO A 175 -6.27 -3.26 13.59
CA PRO A 175 -7.52 -3.76 13.02
C PRO A 175 -7.55 -3.60 11.51
N THR A 176 -7.69 -4.70 10.78
CA THR A 176 -7.49 -4.70 9.33
C THR A 176 -8.57 -5.51 8.61
N GLN A 177 -9.08 -4.93 7.52
CA GLN A 177 -9.90 -5.60 6.52
C GLN A 177 -9.08 -5.70 5.25
N VAL A 178 -9.10 -6.86 4.60
CA VAL A 178 -8.38 -7.11 3.35
C VAL A 178 -9.36 -7.55 2.28
N LEU A 179 -9.31 -6.94 1.11
CA LEU A 179 -9.88 -7.49 -0.11
C LEU A 179 -8.77 -8.16 -0.91
N TYR A 180 -8.92 -9.45 -1.18
CA TYR A 180 -7.92 -10.28 -1.84
C TYR A 180 -8.53 -11.00 -3.03
N GLY A 181 -7.88 -10.95 -4.18
CA GLY A 181 -8.27 -11.69 -5.37
C GLY A 181 -7.78 -13.14 -5.29
N ALA A 182 -8.66 -14.12 -5.48
CA ALA A 182 -8.27 -15.53 -5.46
C ALA A 182 -7.27 -15.90 -6.57
N GLN A 183 -7.24 -15.11 -7.66
CA GLN A 183 -6.32 -15.27 -8.80
C GLN A 183 -5.10 -14.35 -8.71
N ASP A 184 -4.81 -13.78 -7.54
CA ASP A 184 -3.65 -12.93 -7.31
C ASP A 184 -2.35 -13.75 -7.38
N ALA A 185 -1.67 -13.69 -8.53
CA ALA A 185 -0.41 -14.38 -8.76
C ALA A 185 0.81 -13.67 -8.11
N LEU A 186 0.65 -12.41 -7.67
CA LEU A 186 1.73 -11.64 -7.05
C LEU A 186 1.86 -11.94 -5.56
N THR A 187 0.71 -11.94 -4.86
CA THR A 187 0.63 -12.34 -3.45
C THR A 187 -0.08 -13.67 -3.37
N GLY A 188 0.67 -14.76 -3.32
CA GLY A 188 0.10 -16.11 -3.28
C GLY A 188 -0.69 -16.36 -1.99
N TRP A 189 -1.64 -17.32 -2.06
CA TRP A 189 -2.52 -17.68 -0.96
C TRP A 189 -1.77 -17.99 0.35
N ASP A 190 -0.67 -18.75 0.28
CA ASP A 190 0.08 -19.13 1.49
C ASP A 190 0.62 -17.92 2.26
N ALA A 191 1.09 -16.89 1.56
CA ALA A 191 1.54 -15.65 2.18
C ALA A 191 0.37 -14.89 2.81
N MET A 192 -0.76 -14.80 2.08
CA MET A 192 -1.97 -14.13 2.57
C MET A 192 -2.56 -14.84 3.80
N ASP A 193 -2.63 -16.17 3.80
CA ASP A 193 -3.16 -16.94 4.93
C ASP A 193 -2.25 -16.86 6.17
N ARG A 194 -0.92 -16.91 5.99
CA ARG A 194 0.03 -16.62 7.08
C ARG A 194 -0.16 -15.23 7.65
N PHE A 195 -0.28 -14.22 6.79
CA PHE A 195 -0.53 -12.84 7.23
C PHE A 195 -1.84 -12.72 8.01
N ARG A 196 -2.95 -13.26 7.48
CA ARG A 196 -4.25 -13.24 8.14
C ARG A 196 -4.19 -13.87 9.54
N ARG A 197 -3.60 -15.06 9.66
CA ARG A 197 -3.44 -15.75 10.96
C ARG A 197 -2.54 -14.98 11.91
N GLY A 198 -1.45 -14.41 11.41
CA GLY A 198 -0.47 -13.67 12.22
C GLY A 198 -0.97 -12.31 12.69
N SER A 199 -1.71 -11.58 11.87
CA SER A 199 -2.19 -10.22 12.16
C SER A 199 -3.59 -10.17 12.79
N GLY A 200 -4.41 -11.20 12.58
CA GLY A 200 -5.84 -11.18 12.91
C GLY A 200 -6.70 -10.41 11.90
N ALA A 201 -6.17 -10.11 10.72
CA ALA A 201 -6.90 -9.42 9.66
C ALA A 201 -8.12 -10.23 9.19
N ARG A 202 -9.21 -9.54 8.91
CA ARG A 202 -10.39 -10.12 8.27
C ARG A 202 -10.21 -10.08 6.76
N LEU A 203 -10.42 -11.21 6.12
CA LEU A 203 -10.20 -11.39 4.68
C LEU A 203 -11.53 -11.55 3.97
N THR A 204 -11.74 -10.75 2.93
CA THR A 204 -12.78 -10.93 1.91
C THR A 204 -12.08 -11.41 0.64
N ILE A 205 -12.51 -12.56 0.12
CA ILE A 205 -11.96 -13.16 -1.10
C ILE A 205 -12.88 -12.82 -2.26
N LEU A 206 -12.30 -12.29 -3.33
CA LEU A 206 -12.96 -12.10 -4.61
C LEU A 206 -12.52 -13.23 -5.54
N GLU A 207 -13.38 -14.21 -5.78
CA GLU A 207 -13.05 -15.45 -6.50
C GLU A 207 -12.46 -15.20 -7.90
N GLU A 208 -13.02 -14.23 -8.63
CA GLU A 208 -12.56 -13.83 -9.96
C GLU A 208 -11.60 -12.61 -9.92
N GLY A 209 -11.07 -12.30 -8.74
CA GLY A 209 -10.17 -11.16 -8.54
C GLY A 209 -8.73 -11.52 -8.86
N GLU A 210 -8.10 -10.69 -9.66
CA GLU A 210 -6.66 -10.68 -9.89
C GLU A 210 -5.98 -9.71 -8.91
N HIS A 211 -4.66 -9.61 -8.97
CA HIS A 211 -3.91 -8.62 -8.18
C HIS A 211 -4.36 -7.20 -8.51
N TRP A 212 -4.55 -6.88 -9.78
CA TRP A 212 -5.05 -5.61 -10.25
C TRP A 212 -6.54 -5.70 -10.60
N LEU A 213 -7.39 -5.18 -9.71
CA LEU A 213 -8.83 -5.13 -9.91
C LEU A 213 -9.16 -4.03 -10.94
N HIS A 214 -9.58 -4.40 -12.14
CA HIS A 214 -9.75 -3.49 -13.26
C HIS A 214 -11.04 -3.70 -14.07
N THR A 215 -11.64 -4.86 -14.00
CA THR A 215 -12.90 -5.11 -14.73
C THR A 215 -14.08 -4.42 -14.05
N PRO A 216 -15.16 -4.08 -14.79
CA PRO A 216 -16.35 -3.47 -14.18
C PRO A 216 -16.91 -4.26 -12.99
N THR A 217 -16.94 -5.61 -13.08
CA THR A 217 -17.41 -6.49 -12.01
C THR A 217 -16.50 -6.42 -10.78
N GLN A 218 -15.18 -6.48 -10.97
CA GLN A 218 -14.21 -6.37 -9.88
C GLN A 218 -14.26 -4.98 -9.21
N LEU A 219 -14.42 -3.91 -10.00
CA LEU A 219 -14.55 -2.55 -9.46
C LEU A 219 -15.86 -2.34 -8.69
N ALA A 220 -16.97 -2.95 -9.14
CA ALA A 220 -18.23 -2.93 -8.42
C ALA A 220 -18.12 -3.69 -7.09
N ALA A 221 -17.49 -4.87 -7.10
CA ALA A 221 -17.21 -5.65 -5.88
C ALA A 221 -16.32 -4.87 -4.90
N LEU A 222 -15.26 -4.23 -5.39
CA LEU A 222 -14.39 -3.36 -4.60
C LEU A 222 -15.17 -2.21 -3.97
N GLN A 223 -16.05 -1.53 -4.73
CA GLN A 223 -16.87 -0.44 -4.21
C GLN A 223 -17.84 -0.93 -3.12
N GLY A 224 -18.51 -2.07 -3.33
CA GLY A 224 -19.40 -2.67 -2.33
C GLY A 224 -18.64 -3.06 -1.05
N TRP A 225 -17.43 -3.62 -1.20
CA TRP A 225 -16.58 -3.94 -0.07
C TRP A 225 -16.12 -2.68 0.69
N GLU A 226 -15.76 -1.61 0.00
CA GLU A 226 -15.39 -0.33 0.60
C GLU A 226 -16.56 0.25 1.40
N GLN A 227 -17.78 0.26 0.85
CA GLN A 227 -18.99 0.74 1.52
C GLN A 227 -19.28 -0.04 2.81
N ALA A 228 -19.11 -1.35 2.77
CA ALA A 228 -19.35 -2.22 3.92
C ALA A 228 -18.27 -2.11 5.03
N ASN A 229 -17.10 -1.57 4.70
CA ASN A 229 -15.94 -1.56 5.59
C ASN A 229 -15.43 -0.15 5.96
N LEU A 230 -16.14 0.90 5.59
CA LEU A 230 -15.82 2.28 6.02
C LEU A 230 -16.05 2.53 7.51
#